data_06bfe55baf7f5494c5fbcc511b352fce
#
_entry.id   06bfe55baf7f5494c5fbcc511b352fce
#
_cell.length_a   1.000
_cell.length_b   1.000
_cell.length_c   1.000
_cell.angle_alpha   90.00
_cell.angle_beta   90.00
_cell.angle_gamma   90.00
#
_symmetry.space_group_name_H-M   'P 1'
#
loop_
_entity.id
_entity.type
_entity.pdbx_description
1 polymer ?
#
loop_
_entity_poly.entity_id
_entity_poly.type
_entity_poly.pdbx_seq_one_letter_code
_entity_poly.pdbx_strand_id
1 'polypeptide(L)'
;LPAKATYYPIIKKGSTFTTTAEIIVPDTFFLGFDVQDFQSFSYYRLLPQFIDVLIDDVPVCKINFDRFAFDQSGACRGVFDHFAGLNSNKQIVTTYTGNHLRQRFFKQYSNDGVFVLSDTLRHKLTVKATDTEFNTSVFNTTIKMGNIAPPAVGKHHLRTKYFHDLSTEHLTIKCDTGTFYSDL
;
A
#
# COMPACT_ATOMS: atom_id res chain seq x y z
N LEU A 1 -5.85 6.95 -9.23
CA LEU A 1 -5.22 6.43 -10.46
C LEU A 1 -4.27 5.32 -10.06
N PRO A 2 -4.28 4.16 -10.72
CA PRO A 2 -3.27 3.16 -10.46
C PRO A 2 -1.94 3.70 -10.98
N ALA A 3 -1.13 4.22 -10.07
CA ALA A 3 0.27 4.49 -10.37
C ALA A 3 0.89 3.17 -10.86
N LYS A 4 1.74 3.21 -11.86
CA LYS A 4 2.47 2.04 -12.32
C LYS A 4 3.28 1.49 -11.15
N ALA A 5 2.85 0.37 -10.59
CA ALA A 5 3.56 -0.25 -9.48
C ALA A 5 4.89 -0.81 -9.97
N THR A 6 5.97 -0.51 -9.27
CA THR A 6 7.28 -1.14 -9.49
C THR A 6 7.52 -2.13 -8.35
N TYR A 7 7.84 -3.38 -8.68
CA TYR A 7 8.06 -4.44 -7.71
C TYR A 7 9.56 -4.66 -7.50
N TYR A 8 9.94 -4.75 -6.25
CA TYR A 8 11.31 -5.04 -5.83
C TYR A 8 11.35 -6.38 -5.09
N PRO A 9 12.12 -7.37 -5.57
CA PRO A 9 12.24 -8.64 -4.88
C PRO A 9 12.96 -8.45 -3.56
N ILE A 10 12.43 -9.10 -2.52
CA ILE A 10 13.00 -9.10 -1.18
C ILE A 10 13.84 -10.35 -1.00
N ILE A 11 15.04 -10.18 -0.46
CA ILE A 11 15.97 -11.27 -0.11
C ILE A 11 16.26 -11.25 1.38
N LYS A 12 16.46 -12.42 1.98
CA LYS A 12 16.89 -12.55 3.37
C LYS A 12 18.40 -12.40 3.45
N LYS A 13 18.89 -11.55 4.35
CA LYS A 13 20.31 -11.35 4.64
C LYS A 13 20.53 -11.43 6.14
N GLY A 14 21.03 -12.58 6.59
CA GLY A 14 21.14 -12.85 8.03
C GLY A 14 19.77 -12.91 8.71
N SER A 15 19.56 -12.09 9.73
CA SER A 15 18.30 -11.94 10.47
C SER A 15 17.35 -10.90 9.88
N THR A 16 17.75 -10.18 8.84
CA THR A 16 16.94 -9.10 8.24
C THR A 16 16.63 -9.39 6.77
N PHE A 17 15.72 -8.60 6.22
CA PHE A 17 15.36 -8.63 4.82
C PHE A 17 15.82 -7.34 4.13
N THR A 18 16.14 -7.42 2.85
CA THR A 18 16.58 -6.29 2.03
C THR A 18 16.21 -6.52 0.56
N THR A 19 16.56 -5.59 -0.31
CA THR A 19 16.55 -5.78 -1.77
C THR A 19 17.94 -5.52 -2.35
N THR A 20 18.26 -6.13 -3.47
CA THR A 20 19.53 -5.92 -4.17
C THR A 20 19.53 -4.66 -5.04
N ALA A 21 18.34 -4.22 -5.46
CA ALA A 21 18.18 -3.04 -6.29
C ALA A 21 18.03 -1.78 -5.44
N GLU A 22 18.60 -0.66 -5.89
CA GLU A 22 18.29 0.66 -5.35
C GLU A 22 16.85 0.99 -5.68
N ILE A 23 16.06 1.37 -4.68
CA ILE A 23 14.66 1.75 -4.88
C ILE A 23 14.61 3.22 -5.28
N ILE A 24 14.24 3.45 -6.53
CA ILE A 24 14.02 4.81 -7.04
C ILE A 24 12.53 5.11 -6.97
N VAL A 25 12.18 6.24 -6.36
CA VAL A 25 10.80 6.70 -6.18
C VAL A 25 10.62 8.10 -6.76
N PRO A 26 9.41 8.50 -7.17
CA PRO A 26 9.12 9.91 -7.45
C PRO A 26 9.19 10.74 -6.16
N ASP A 27 9.05 12.05 -6.27
CA ASP A 27 8.95 12.96 -5.13
C ASP A 27 7.80 12.60 -4.17
N THR A 28 6.73 12.08 -4.73
CA THR A 28 5.52 11.69 -4.02
C THR A 28 5.15 10.24 -4.35
N PHE A 29 5.06 9.40 -3.34
CA PHE A 29 4.81 7.96 -3.51
C PHE A 29 4.12 7.35 -2.28
N PHE A 30 3.59 6.16 -2.45
CA PHE A 30 3.16 5.29 -1.37
C PHE A 30 3.77 3.89 -1.54
N LEU A 31 3.70 3.09 -0.50
CA LEU A 31 4.30 1.76 -0.48
C LEU A 31 3.24 0.68 -0.41
N GLY A 32 3.53 -0.43 -1.08
CA GLY A 32 2.78 -1.67 -0.97
C GLY A 32 3.69 -2.80 -0.48
N PHE A 33 3.17 -3.67 0.39
CA PHE A 33 3.94 -4.77 0.97
C PHE A 33 3.24 -6.10 0.71
N ASP A 34 3.96 -7.07 0.12
CA ASP A 34 3.60 -8.47 0.16
C ASP A 34 4.23 -9.07 1.42
N VAL A 35 3.52 -8.97 2.53
CA VAL A 35 3.97 -9.47 3.83
C VAL A 35 2.99 -10.49 4.35
N GLN A 36 3.49 -11.64 4.78
CA GLN A 36 2.70 -12.78 5.21
C GLN A 36 3.31 -13.42 6.45
N ASP A 37 2.44 -13.80 7.37
CA ASP A 37 2.77 -14.61 8.52
C ASP A 37 2.32 -16.07 8.26
N PHE A 38 3.14 -17.02 8.63
CA PHE A 38 2.89 -18.44 8.46
C PHE A 38 2.75 -19.11 9.81
N GLN A 39 1.54 -19.51 10.17
CA GLN A 39 1.33 -20.35 11.34
C GLN A 39 1.89 -21.74 11.11
N SER A 40 2.58 -22.27 12.12
CA SER A 40 2.99 -23.66 12.14
C SER A 40 1.79 -24.59 11.98
N PHE A 41 1.92 -25.58 11.11
CA PHE A 41 0.86 -26.55 10.79
C PHE A 41 -0.40 -25.98 10.08
N SER A 42 -0.36 -24.77 9.58
CA SER A 42 -1.45 -24.17 8.80
C SER A 42 -1.00 -23.83 7.38
N TYR A 43 -1.89 -24.08 6.39
CA TYR A 43 -1.69 -23.62 5.03
C TYR A 43 -2.17 -22.16 4.82
N TYR A 44 -2.79 -21.59 5.86
CA TYR A 44 -3.33 -20.23 5.77
C TYR A 44 -2.22 -19.21 5.93
N ARG A 45 -2.25 -18.21 5.07
CA ARG A 45 -1.38 -17.06 5.13
C ARG A 45 -2.10 -15.96 5.87
N LEU A 46 -1.52 -15.50 6.95
CA LEU A 46 -2.08 -14.45 7.78
C LEU A 46 -1.34 -13.13 7.53
N LEU A 47 -1.97 -12.04 7.91
CA LEU A 47 -1.28 -10.76 8.00
C LEU A 47 -0.53 -10.68 9.34
N PRO A 48 0.62 -9.99 9.39
CA PRO A 48 1.23 -9.63 10.66
C PRO A 48 0.29 -8.70 11.44
N GLN A 49 0.36 -8.74 12.76
CA GLN A 49 -0.47 -7.91 13.61
C GLN A 49 -0.14 -6.42 13.46
N PHE A 50 1.15 -6.09 13.33
CA PHE A 50 1.61 -4.72 13.18
C PHE A 50 2.54 -4.59 11.97
N ILE A 51 2.42 -3.46 11.26
CA ILE A 51 3.38 -3.04 10.24
C ILE A 51 3.77 -1.61 10.56
N ASP A 52 5.05 -1.39 10.88
CA ASP A 52 5.62 -0.05 11.10
C ASP A 52 6.54 0.31 9.94
N VAL A 53 6.36 1.51 9.39
CA VAL A 53 7.20 2.07 8.33
C VAL A 53 7.92 3.29 8.86
N LEU A 54 9.25 3.30 8.69
CA LEU A 54 10.10 4.38 9.12
C LEU A 54 10.95 4.87 7.92
N ILE A 55 11.10 6.18 7.81
CA ILE A 55 12.06 6.83 6.90
C ILE A 55 13.05 7.58 7.75
N ASP A 56 14.34 7.30 7.59
CA ASP A 56 15.44 7.84 8.42
C ASP A 56 15.20 7.69 9.92
N ASP A 57 14.72 6.51 10.30
CA ASP A 57 14.34 6.12 11.67
C ASP A 57 13.16 6.94 12.26
N VAL A 58 12.51 7.78 11.46
CA VAL A 58 11.30 8.52 11.85
C VAL A 58 10.06 7.69 11.45
N PRO A 59 9.16 7.35 12.38
CA PRO A 59 7.93 6.64 12.05
C PRO A 59 7.01 7.50 11.17
N VAL A 60 6.66 6.98 9.99
CA VAL A 60 5.81 7.68 9.00
C VAL A 60 4.48 6.99 8.76
N CYS A 61 4.38 5.68 9.04
CA CYS A 61 3.13 4.94 8.95
C CYS A 61 3.14 3.77 9.93
N LYS A 62 2.00 3.57 10.61
CA LYS A 62 1.77 2.43 11.50
C LYS A 62 0.42 1.82 11.22
N ILE A 63 0.41 0.55 10.83
CA ILE A 63 -0.79 -0.24 10.57
C ILE A 63 -0.93 -1.26 11.70
N ASN A 64 -2.14 -1.40 12.24
CA ASN A 64 -2.43 -2.29 13.34
C ASN A 64 -3.70 -3.11 13.05
N PHE A 65 -3.57 -4.43 13.03
CA PHE A 65 -4.66 -5.40 12.84
C PHE A 65 -5.02 -6.16 14.13
N ASP A 66 -4.70 -5.61 15.32
CA ASP A 66 -4.87 -6.29 16.60
C ASP A 66 -6.32 -6.64 16.92
N ARG A 67 -7.23 -5.74 16.60
CA ARG A 67 -8.68 -5.90 16.87
C ARG A 67 -9.52 -5.17 15.83
N PHE A 68 -10.57 -5.85 15.41
CA PHE A 68 -11.68 -5.23 14.69
C PHE A 68 -12.98 -6.00 14.97
N ALA A 69 -14.09 -5.30 14.99
CA ALA A 69 -15.40 -5.91 15.15
C ALA A 69 -15.85 -6.54 13.81
N PHE A 70 -16.78 -7.48 13.87
CA PHE A 70 -17.24 -8.20 12.69
C PHE A 70 -17.83 -7.27 11.61
N ASP A 71 -18.55 -6.23 12.01
CA ASP A 71 -19.06 -5.18 11.14
C ASP A 71 -17.96 -4.37 10.42
N GLN A 72 -16.73 -4.43 10.94
CA GLN A 72 -15.56 -3.76 10.38
C GLN A 72 -14.78 -4.63 9.38
N SER A 73 -15.18 -5.89 9.21
CA SER A 73 -14.48 -6.84 8.30
C SER A 73 -14.40 -6.32 6.86
N GLY A 74 -15.41 -5.57 6.40
CA GLY A 74 -15.38 -4.87 5.12
C GLY A 74 -14.26 -3.84 5.01
N ALA A 75 -13.89 -3.18 6.11
CA ALA A 75 -12.81 -2.20 6.13
C ALA A 75 -11.42 -2.84 5.95
N CYS A 76 -11.25 -4.12 6.33
CA CYS A 76 -10.00 -4.85 6.10
C CYS A 76 -9.66 -4.91 4.61
N ARG A 77 -10.65 -5.06 3.73
CA ARG A 77 -10.45 -5.08 2.29
C ARG A 77 -9.87 -3.77 1.77
N GLY A 78 -10.21 -2.65 2.42
CA GLY A 78 -9.72 -1.33 2.06
C GLY A 78 -8.21 -1.14 2.30
N VAL A 79 -7.56 -1.99 3.09
CA VAL A 79 -6.11 -1.93 3.35
C VAL A 79 -5.29 -2.54 2.20
N PHE A 80 -5.93 -3.32 1.33
CA PHE A 80 -5.25 -4.00 0.23
C PHE A 80 -5.32 -3.19 -1.07
N ASP A 81 -4.21 -3.19 -1.79
CA ASP A 81 -4.19 -2.76 -3.18
C ASP A 81 -4.69 -3.90 -4.07
N HIS A 82 -5.98 -3.84 -4.44
CA HIS A 82 -6.61 -4.86 -5.27
C HIS A 82 -6.00 -4.94 -6.66
N PHE A 83 -5.61 -3.83 -7.27
CA PHE A 83 -5.01 -3.82 -8.61
C PHE A 83 -3.63 -4.46 -8.62
N ALA A 84 -2.79 -4.10 -7.65
CA ALA A 84 -1.49 -4.75 -7.48
C ALA A 84 -1.65 -6.24 -7.15
N GLY A 85 -2.64 -6.59 -6.32
CA GLY A 85 -2.96 -7.97 -5.96
C GLY A 85 -3.42 -8.82 -7.15
N LEU A 86 -4.34 -8.33 -7.97
CA LEU A 86 -4.83 -9.04 -9.15
C LEU A 86 -3.71 -9.36 -10.14
N ASN A 87 -2.81 -8.42 -10.39
CA ASN A 87 -1.70 -8.58 -11.32
C ASN A 87 -0.60 -9.52 -10.80
N SER A 88 -0.48 -9.69 -9.49
CA SER A 88 0.58 -10.48 -8.88
C SER A 88 0.11 -11.76 -8.20
N ASN A 89 -1.20 -11.98 -8.08
CA ASN A 89 -1.82 -13.04 -7.28
C ASN A 89 -1.38 -13.00 -5.80
N LYS A 90 -1.24 -11.79 -5.24
CA LYS A 90 -0.73 -11.53 -3.89
C LYS A 90 -1.68 -10.62 -3.11
N GLN A 91 -1.55 -10.62 -1.80
CA GLN A 91 -2.24 -9.66 -0.94
C GLN A 91 -1.30 -8.50 -0.60
N ILE A 92 -1.41 -7.42 -1.33
CA ILE A 92 -0.54 -6.25 -1.13
C ILE A 92 -1.19 -5.31 -0.13
N VAL A 93 -0.61 -5.18 1.07
CA VAL A 93 -0.98 -4.16 2.05
C VAL A 93 -0.39 -2.84 1.61
N THR A 94 -1.21 -1.79 1.51
CA THR A 94 -0.77 -0.46 1.08
C THR A 94 -0.75 0.54 2.23
N THR A 95 0.19 1.47 2.21
CA THR A 95 0.21 2.61 3.15
C THR A 95 -0.82 3.67 2.80
N TYR A 96 -1.26 3.76 1.56
CA TYR A 96 -2.24 4.75 1.12
C TYR A 96 -3.60 4.59 1.81
N THR A 97 -4.08 5.65 2.45
CA THR A 97 -5.29 5.63 3.28
C THR A 97 -6.49 6.34 2.68
N GLY A 98 -6.44 6.75 1.43
CA GLY A 98 -7.45 7.59 0.76
C GLY A 98 -8.91 7.13 0.85
N ASN A 99 -9.20 6.07 1.59
CA ASN A 99 -10.54 5.61 1.94
C ASN A 99 -10.74 5.71 3.46
N HIS A 100 -11.80 6.35 3.92
CA HIS A 100 -12.15 6.50 5.35
C HIS A 100 -12.20 5.17 6.13
N LEU A 101 -12.53 4.06 5.46
CA LEU A 101 -12.56 2.74 6.08
C LEU A 101 -11.16 2.23 6.44
N ARG A 102 -10.11 2.67 5.75
CA ARG A 102 -8.73 2.27 6.02
C ARG A 102 -8.20 2.89 7.31
N GLN A 103 -8.65 4.08 7.68
CA GLN A 103 -8.17 4.84 8.84
C GLN A 103 -8.29 4.06 10.16
N ARG A 104 -9.19 3.08 10.25
CA ARG A 104 -9.34 2.24 11.45
C ARG A 104 -8.10 1.41 11.79
N PHE A 105 -7.37 0.97 10.77
CA PHE A 105 -6.16 0.16 10.92
C PHE A 105 -4.90 1.01 10.96
N PHE A 106 -4.96 2.25 10.55
CA PHE A 106 -3.83 3.16 10.54
C PHE A 106 -3.82 3.96 11.84
N LYS A 107 -2.83 3.71 12.71
CA LYS A 107 -2.68 4.39 14.00
C LYS A 107 -1.81 5.64 13.93
N GLN A 108 -0.91 5.66 12.94
CA GLN A 108 -0.04 6.80 12.64
C GLN A 108 0.18 6.82 11.13
N TYR A 109 -0.02 7.95 10.50
CA TYR A 109 0.26 8.16 9.09
C TYR A 109 0.34 9.66 8.81
N SER A 110 1.19 10.01 7.86
CA SER A 110 1.31 11.38 7.35
C SER A 110 0.68 11.44 5.97
N ASN A 111 0.02 12.53 5.64
CA ASN A 111 -0.46 12.84 4.29
C ASN A 111 -1.20 11.65 3.64
N ASP A 112 -2.20 11.08 4.34
CA ASP A 112 -2.99 9.92 3.90
C ASP A 112 -2.16 8.68 3.51
N GLY A 113 -0.99 8.51 4.13
CA GLY A 113 -0.07 7.40 3.85
C GLY A 113 0.74 7.57 2.57
N VAL A 114 0.75 8.78 2.03
CA VAL A 114 1.59 9.21 0.92
C VAL A 114 2.83 9.87 1.47
N PHE A 115 3.99 9.45 1.00
CA PHE A 115 5.29 9.98 1.43
C PHE A 115 5.80 10.99 0.43
N VAL A 116 6.51 11.99 0.94
CA VAL A 116 7.13 13.05 0.13
C VAL A 116 8.62 13.11 0.46
N LEU A 117 9.46 12.99 -0.56
CA LEU A 117 10.88 13.29 -0.47
C LEU A 117 11.13 14.68 -1.07
N SER A 118 11.86 15.52 -0.36
CA SER A 118 12.16 16.90 -0.76
C SER A 118 13.55 17.05 -1.39
N ASP A 119 14.37 16.02 -1.35
CA ASP A 119 15.72 16.03 -1.87
C ASP A 119 16.08 14.75 -2.64
N THR A 120 17.25 14.71 -3.23
CA THR A 120 17.76 13.59 -4.03
C THR A 120 18.75 12.72 -3.27
N LEU A 121 18.85 12.87 -1.95
CA LEU A 121 19.71 12.06 -1.11
C LEU A 121 19.16 10.64 -0.96
N ARG A 122 19.97 9.78 -0.39
CA ARG A 122 19.55 8.41 -0.02
C ARG A 122 18.94 8.47 1.37
N HIS A 123 17.70 7.99 1.47
CA HIS A 123 16.97 7.85 2.72
C HIS A 123 16.90 6.38 3.11
N LYS A 124 17.06 6.09 4.37
CA LYS A 124 16.89 4.74 4.92
C LYS A 124 15.39 4.44 5.04
N LEU A 125 14.95 3.37 4.37
CA LEU A 125 13.59 2.82 4.56
C LEU A 125 13.68 1.59 5.44
N THR A 126 12.94 1.59 6.55
CA THR A 126 12.77 0.44 7.44
C THR A 126 11.31 0.07 7.51
N VAL A 127 11.01 -1.22 7.28
CA VAL A 127 9.67 -1.78 7.50
C VAL A 127 9.79 -2.90 8.52
N LYS A 128 8.98 -2.84 9.58
CA LYS A 128 8.90 -3.86 10.62
C LYS A 128 7.53 -4.53 10.54
N ALA A 129 7.52 -5.84 10.42
CA ALA A 129 6.31 -6.65 10.48
C ALA A 129 6.36 -7.51 11.73
N THR A 130 5.38 -7.37 12.61
CA THR A 130 5.32 -8.06 13.90
C THR A 130 4.06 -8.93 13.95
N ASP A 131 4.23 -10.19 14.29
CA ASP A 131 3.14 -11.16 14.45
C ASP A 131 2.41 -11.02 15.81
N THR A 132 1.47 -11.92 16.08
CA THR A 132 0.69 -11.95 17.33
C THR A 132 1.50 -12.43 18.53
N GLU A 133 2.63 -13.07 18.32
CA GLU A 133 3.57 -13.54 19.35
C GLU A 133 4.73 -12.55 19.56
N PHE A 134 4.64 -11.36 18.93
CA PHE A 134 5.64 -10.30 18.97
C PHE A 134 6.99 -10.64 18.32
N ASN A 135 7.04 -11.68 17.48
CA ASN A 135 8.21 -11.87 16.62
C ASN A 135 8.21 -10.81 15.53
N THR A 136 9.35 -10.18 15.32
CA THR A 136 9.48 -9.08 14.37
C THR A 136 10.43 -9.42 13.24
N SER A 137 9.94 -9.31 12.02
CA SER A 137 10.74 -9.33 10.80
C SER A 137 11.04 -7.90 10.36
N VAL A 138 12.30 -7.63 10.03
CA VAL A 138 12.75 -6.28 9.67
C VAL A 138 13.28 -6.27 8.23
N PHE A 139 12.71 -5.42 7.41
CA PHE A 139 13.20 -5.10 6.07
C PHE A 139 13.91 -3.74 6.11
N ASN A 140 15.15 -3.69 5.61
CA ASN A 140 15.92 -2.47 5.51
C ASN A 140 16.42 -2.28 4.08
N THR A 141 16.26 -1.09 3.56
CA THR A 141 16.81 -0.68 2.26
C THR A 141 17.03 0.82 2.21
N THR A 142 17.54 1.31 1.09
CA THR A 142 17.61 2.73 0.79
C THR A 142 16.66 3.07 -0.35
N ILE A 143 16.01 4.21 -0.21
CA ILE A 143 15.21 4.83 -1.26
C ILE A 143 15.86 6.15 -1.67
N LYS A 144 15.67 6.53 -2.92
CA LYS A 144 16.18 7.78 -3.47
C LYS A 144 15.16 8.37 -4.44
N MET A 145 14.99 9.69 -4.39
CA MET A 145 14.18 10.37 -5.39
C MET A 145 14.87 10.34 -6.75
N GLY A 146 14.13 9.95 -7.79
CA GLY A 146 14.57 9.98 -9.17
C GLY A 146 13.53 10.58 -10.11
N ASN A 147 13.95 10.89 -11.32
CA ASN A 147 13.04 11.41 -12.33
C ASN A 147 12.19 10.26 -12.91
N ILE A 148 11.08 9.96 -12.25
CA ILE A 148 10.08 8.99 -12.73
C ILE A 148 8.96 9.82 -13.34
N ALA A 149 8.66 9.58 -14.61
CA ALA A 149 7.54 10.24 -15.27
C ALA A 149 6.23 9.94 -14.49
N PRO A 150 5.44 10.96 -14.16
CA PRO A 150 4.16 10.74 -13.52
C PRO A 150 3.29 9.83 -14.39
N PRO A 151 2.41 9.02 -13.78
CA PRO A 151 1.47 8.20 -14.54
C PRO A 151 0.63 9.09 -15.45
N ALA A 152 0.31 8.58 -16.65
CA ALA A 152 -0.57 9.30 -17.56
C ALA A 152 -1.92 9.56 -16.87
N VAL A 153 -2.32 10.82 -16.80
CA VAL A 153 -3.62 11.20 -16.26
C VAL A 153 -4.70 10.67 -17.19
N GLY A 154 -5.67 9.95 -16.66
CA GLY A 154 -6.82 9.47 -17.43
C GLY A 154 -7.61 10.66 -18.00
N LYS A 155 -8.19 10.50 -19.20
CA LYS A 155 -9.00 11.53 -19.84
C LYS A 155 -10.32 11.80 -19.10
N HIS A 156 -10.79 10.86 -18.29
CA HIS A 156 -12.07 10.91 -17.61
C HIS A 156 -11.88 10.79 -16.12
N HIS A 157 -12.54 11.68 -15.39
CA HIS A 157 -12.60 11.67 -13.94
C HIS A 157 -14.00 11.28 -13.52
N LEU A 158 -14.13 10.10 -12.86
CA LEU A 158 -15.40 9.59 -12.39
C LEU A 158 -15.61 10.03 -10.94
N ARG A 159 -16.66 10.83 -10.70
CA ARG A 159 -17.00 11.31 -9.35
C ARG A 159 -18.17 10.53 -8.78
N THR A 160 -18.04 10.12 -7.53
CA THR A 160 -19.05 9.31 -6.83
C THR A 160 -20.45 9.92 -6.81
N LYS A 161 -20.53 11.24 -6.77
CA LYS A 161 -21.80 12.00 -6.66
C LYS A 161 -22.54 12.20 -7.97
N TYR A 162 -21.99 11.74 -9.10
CA TYR A 162 -22.57 11.99 -10.41
C TYR A 162 -22.85 10.70 -11.15
N PHE A 163 -23.88 10.73 -11.98
CA PHE A 163 -24.10 9.73 -13.01
C PHE A 163 -23.04 9.89 -14.10
N HIS A 164 -22.49 8.78 -14.57
CA HIS A 164 -21.53 8.77 -15.67
C HIS A 164 -22.03 7.89 -16.80
N ASP A 165 -22.00 8.42 -18.01
CA ASP A 165 -22.24 7.69 -19.26
C ASP A 165 -21.06 7.98 -20.20
N LEU A 166 -20.12 7.04 -20.24
CA LEU A 166 -18.90 7.15 -21.02
C LEU A 166 -18.93 6.11 -22.12
N SER A 167 -18.85 6.56 -23.34
CA SER A 167 -18.80 5.70 -24.51
C SER A 167 -17.54 5.95 -25.32
N THR A 168 -16.89 4.85 -25.72
CA THR A 168 -15.81 4.80 -26.68
C THR A 168 -16.23 3.90 -27.84
N GLU A 169 -15.40 3.77 -28.87
CA GLU A 169 -15.64 2.87 -30.00
C GLU A 169 -15.90 1.41 -29.59
N HIS A 170 -15.27 0.96 -28.49
CA HIS A 170 -15.29 -0.44 -28.05
C HIS A 170 -15.88 -0.68 -26.66
N LEU A 171 -16.24 0.39 -25.92
CA LEU A 171 -16.67 0.26 -24.53
C LEU A 171 -17.65 1.37 -24.15
N THR A 172 -18.76 0.98 -23.56
CA THR A 172 -19.69 1.90 -22.90
C THR A 172 -19.75 1.57 -21.42
N ILE A 173 -19.53 2.58 -20.58
CA ILE A 173 -19.60 2.47 -19.12
C ILE A 173 -20.71 3.38 -18.64
N LYS A 174 -21.73 2.81 -17.97
CA LYS A 174 -22.77 3.56 -17.28
C LYS A 174 -22.68 3.28 -15.79
N CYS A 175 -22.55 4.33 -15.00
CA CYS A 175 -22.42 4.24 -13.57
C CYS A 175 -23.40 5.19 -12.90
N ASP A 176 -24.26 4.65 -12.03
CA ASP A 176 -25.14 5.47 -11.20
C ASP A 176 -24.36 6.20 -10.10
N THR A 177 -25.01 7.20 -9.51
CA THR A 177 -24.47 7.89 -8.34
C THR A 177 -24.22 6.89 -7.21
N GLY A 178 -23.06 6.97 -6.57
CA GLY A 178 -22.66 6.07 -5.50
C GLY A 178 -22.13 4.69 -5.97
N THR A 179 -21.95 4.48 -7.27
CA THR A 179 -21.31 3.24 -7.78
C THR A 179 -19.90 3.07 -7.26
N PHE A 180 -19.19 4.16 -7.01
CA PHE A 180 -17.84 4.15 -6.47
C PHE A 180 -17.83 4.65 -5.02
N TYR A 181 -16.92 4.14 -4.21
CA TYR A 181 -16.73 4.59 -2.83
C TYR A 181 -15.89 5.87 -2.73
N SER A 182 -15.16 6.20 -3.78
CA SER A 182 -14.34 7.41 -3.93
C SER A 182 -14.29 7.82 -5.40
N ASP A 183 -13.92 9.06 -5.64
CA ASP A 183 -13.67 9.54 -7.00
C ASP A 183 -12.49 8.75 -7.63
N LEU A 184 -12.62 8.41 -8.91
CA LEU A 184 -11.65 7.65 -9.70
C LEU A 184 -10.95 8.55 -10.71
#